data_c1dfa3f380e3650289f7c1e5fcb2151f
#
_entry.id   c1dfa3f380e3650289f7c1e5fcb2151f
#
_cell.length_a   1.000
_cell.length_b   1.000
_cell.length_c   1.000
_cell.angle_alpha   90.00
_cell.angle_beta   90.00
_cell.angle_gamma   90.00
#
_symmetry.space_group_name_H-M   'P 1'
#
loop_
_entity.id
_entity.type
_entity.pdbx_description
1 polymer ?
#
loop_
_entity_poly.entity_id
_entity_poly.type
_entity_poly.pdbx_seq_one_letter_code
_entity_poly.pdbx_strand_id
1 'polypeptide(L)'
;MAERSVQIVNKHGLHARPAAEVVKAASKFKCDITISRDDLEVNGKSIMGVMMLAAEYGATITLKATGADADEALDALAALVASRFGES
;
A
#
# COMPACT_ATOMS: atom_id res chain seq x y z
N MET A 1 11.08 6.51 11.39
CA MET A 1 10.53 5.99 10.12
C MET A 1 10.35 4.47 10.22
N ALA A 2 9.19 4.00 9.81
CA ALA A 2 8.90 2.56 9.80
C ALA A 2 8.79 2.07 8.35
N GLU A 3 9.16 0.82 8.14
CA GLU A 3 9.19 0.23 6.79
C GLU A 3 8.76 -1.23 6.88
N ARG A 4 8.02 -1.68 5.86
CA ARG A 4 7.60 -3.07 5.76
C ARG A 4 7.41 -3.46 4.31
N SER A 5 7.97 -4.61 3.92
CA SER A 5 7.76 -5.16 2.59
C SER A 5 6.62 -6.16 2.64
N VAL A 6 5.75 -6.11 1.64
CA VAL A 6 4.62 -7.04 1.53
C VAL A 6 4.50 -7.51 0.09
N GLN A 7 3.91 -8.67 -0.10
CA GLN A 7 3.71 -9.25 -1.42
C GLN A 7 2.23 -9.13 -1.81
N ILE A 8 1.98 -8.76 -3.06
CA ILE A 8 0.62 -8.68 -3.59
C ILE A 8 0.10 -10.10 -3.81
N VAL A 9 -0.98 -10.44 -3.12
CA VAL A 9 -1.52 -11.81 -3.11
C VAL A 9 -2.92 -11.92 -3.71
N ASN A 10 -3.50 -10.80 -4.16
CA ASN A 10 -4.78 -10.85 -4.86
C ASN A 10 -4.55 -11.05 -6.36
N LYS A 11 -5.47 -11.76 -6.99
CA LYS A 11 -5.33 -12.23 -8.37
C LYS A 11 -5.04 -11.12 -9.38
N HIS A 12 -5.72 -9.99 -9.26
CA HIS A 12 -5.63 -8.91 -10.25
C HIS A 12 -4.66 -7.79 -9.86
N GLY A 13 -3.96 -7.92 -8.74
CA GLY A 13 -2.97 -6.94 -8.32
C GLY A 13 -3.57 -5.60 -7.89
N LEU A 14 -2.75 -4.55 -7.95
CA LEU A 14 -3.16 -3.20 -7.54
C LEU A 14 -3.86 -2.44 -8.67
N HIS A 15 -5.00 -2.95 -9.13
CA HIS A 15 -5.84 -2.21 -10.07
C HIS A 15 -6.67 -1.15 -9.34
N ALA A 16 -7.59 -0.48 -10.01
CA ALA A 16 -8.26 0.71 -9.46
C ALA A 16 -8.94 0.49 -8.12
N ARG A 17 -9.65 -0.63 -7.94
CA ARG A 17 -10.37 -0.90 -6.70
C ARG A 17 -9.45 -1.12 -5.50
N PRO A 18 -8.45 -2.02 -5.57
CA PRO A 18 -7.48 -2.14 -4.48
C PRO A 18 -6.69 -0.86 -4.24
N ALA A 19 -6.33 -0.10 -5.28
CA ALA A 19 -5.64 1.16 -5.12
C ALA A 19 -6.48 2.14 -4.30
N ALA A 20 -7.78 2.22 -4.58
CA ALA A 20 -8.69 3.07 -3.82
C ALA A 20 -8.79 2.61 -2.36
N GLU A 21 -8.80 1.30 -2.11
CA GLU A 21 -8.83 0.77 -0.75
C GLU A 21 -7.55 1.12 0.02
N VAL A 22 -6.39 1.05 -0.64
CA VAL A 22 -5.12 1.45 -0.03
C VAL A 22 -5.16 2.92 0.38
N VAL A 23 -5.59 3.79 -0.54
CA VAL A 23 -5.65 5.23 -0.28
C VAL A 23 -6.63 5.54 0.86
N LYS A 24 -7.78 4.89 0.85
CA LYS A 24 -8.78 5.05 1.89
C LYS A 24 -8.22 4.67 3.27
N ALA A 25 -7.54 3.54 3.35
CA ALA A 25 -6.92 3.10 4.59
C ALA A 25 -5.79 4.04 5.02
N ALA A 26 -4.91 4.40 4.08
CA ALA A 26 -3.77 5.28 4.36
C ALA A 26 -4.23 6.65 4.84
N SER A 27 -5.32 7.16 4.29
CA SER A 27 -5.82 8.50 4.62
C SER A 27 -6.40 8.62 6.03
N LYS A 28 -6.60 7.49 6.71
CA LYS A 28 -7.05 7.50 8.11
C LYS A 28 -5.93 7.87 9.07
N PHE A 29 -4.69 7.82 8.61
CA PHE A 29 -3.52 8.08 9.44
C PHE A 29 -2.93 9.44 9.11
N LYS A 30 -2.34 10.09 10.11
CA LYS A 30 -1.71 11.40 9.93
C LYS A 30 -0.29 11.31 9.39
N CYS A 31 0.35 10.15 9.55
CA CYS A 31 1.73 9.98 9.11
C CYS A 31 1.84 10.10 7.58
N ASP A 32 3.06 10.40 7.13
CA ASP A 32 3.37 10.35 5.71
C ASP A 32 3.57 8.91 5.31
N ILE A 33 2.92 8.48 4.23
CA ILE A 33 3.00 7.11 3.76
C ILE A 33 3.46 7.12 2.30
N THR A 34 4.51 6.35 2.03
CA THR A 34 4.98 6.13 0.66
C THR A 34 4.98 4.65 0.38
N ILE A 35 4.76 4.30 -0.87
CA ILE A 35 4.80 2.92 -1.34
C ILE A 35 5.76 2.87 -2.50
N SER A 36 6.67 1.90 -2.49
CA SER A 36 7.65 1.79 -3.56
C SER A 36 7.68 0.39 -4.14
N ARG A 37 8.06 0.32 -5.41
CA ARG A 37 8.33 -0.91 -6.11
C ARG A 37 9.51 -0.63 -7.02
N ASP A 38 10.59 -1.41 -6.86
CA ASP A 38 11.84 -1.17 -7.59
C ASP A 38 12.30 0.28 -7.35
N ASP A 39 12.49 1.05 -8.41
CA ASP A 39 12.96 2.43 -8.30
C ASP A 39 11.83 3.47 -8.23
N LEU A 40 10.58 3.04 -8.28
CA LEU A 40 9.45 3.95 -8.26
C LEU A 40 8.88 4.07 -6.84
N GLU A 41 8.81 5.30 -6.34
CA GLU A 41 8.21 5.59 -5.04
C GLU A 41 7.06 6.56 -5.24
N VAL A 42 5.92 6.27 -4.64
CA VAL A 42 4.70 7.07 -4.80
C VAL A 42 4.08 7.40 -3.44
N ASN A 43 3.22 8.41 -3.43
CA ASN A 43 2.46 8.79 -2.25
C ASN A 43 1.34 7.76 -2.02
N GLY A 44 1.35 7.12 -0.85
CA GLY A 44 0.33 6.11 -0.49
C GLY A 44 -1.08 6.66 -0.35
N LYS A 45 -1.24 7.99 -0.32
CA LYS A 45 -2.53 8.64 -0.23
C LYS A 45 -3.03 9.19 -1.57
N SER A 46 -2.37 8.78 -2.66
CA SER A 46 -2.75 9.16 -4.03
C SER A 46 -3.14 7.93 -4.84
N ILE A 47 -4.38 7.88 -5.29
CA ILE A 47 -4.88 6.75 -6.10
C ILE A 47 -4.03 6.60 -7.37
N MET A 48 -3.78 7.70 -8.07
CA MET A 48 -2.97 7.64 -9.30
C MET A 48 -1.55 7.17 -9.00
N GLY A 49 -0.96 7.65 -7.89
CA GLY A 49 0.37 7.21 -7.49
C GLY A 49 0.41 5.71 -7.26
N VAL A 50 -0.53 5.19 -6.48
CA VAL A 50 -0.58 3.76 -6.19
C VAL A 50 -0.79 2.94 -7.46
N MET A 51 -1.64 3.39 -8.37
CA MET A 51 -1.87 2.71 -9.65
C MET A 51 -0.63 2.70 -10.53
N MET A 52 0.20 3.76 -10.46
CA MET A 52 1.42 3.84 -11.26
C MET A 52 2.44 2.76 -10.91
N LEU A 53 2.34 2.16 -9.72
CA LEU A 53 3.20 1.04 -9.34
C LEU A 53 2.95 -0.18 -10.22
N ALA A 54 1.76 -0.30 -10.78
CA ALA A 54 1.37 -1.43 -11.63
C ALA A 54 1.71 -2.78 -10.99
N ALA A 55 1.57 -2.88 -9.68
CA ALA A 55 1.97 -4.07 -8.94
C ALA A 55 0.99 -5.23 -9.21
N GLU A 56 1.48 -6.25 -9.88
CA GLU A 56 0.70 -7.43 -10.24
C GLU A 56 0.78 -8.49 -9.13
N TYR A 57 0.00 -9.55 -9.28
CA TYR A 57 0.06 -10.70 -8.38
C TYR A 57 1.51 -11.19 -8.24
N GLY A 58 1.94 -11.36 -7.01
CA GLY A 58 3.30 -11.82 -6.73
C GLY A 58 4.35 -10.71 -6.60
N ALA A 59 4.00 -9.48 -6.99
CA ALA A 59 4.93 -8.36 -6.85
C ALA A 59 5.15 -8.02 -5.39
N THR A 60 6.37 -7.59 -5.06
CA THR A 60 6.71 -7.12 -3.72
C THR A 60 6.73 -5.60 -3.73
N ILE A 61 6.03 -5.00 -2.78
CA ILE A 61 6.04 -3.55 -2.58
C ILE A 61 6.56 -3.23 -1.18
N THR A 62 7.15 -2.07 -1.02
CA THR A 62 7.67 -1.62 0.27
C THR A 62 6.82 -0.45 0.76
N LEU A 63 6.29 -0.61 1.97
CA LEU A 63 5.49 0.42 2.63
C LEU A 63 6.40 1.17 3.60
N LYS A 64 6.41 2.49 3.53
CA LYS A 64 7.18 3.34 4.45
C LYS A 64 6.24 4.36 5.08
N ALA A 65 6.39 4.57 6.38
CA ALA A 65 5.57 5.54 7.09
C ALA A 65 6.43 6.32 8.07
N THR A 66 6.17 7.63 8.17
CA THR A 66 6.90 8.54 9.05
C THR A 66 5.88 9.38 9.80
N GLY A 67 5.91 9.29 11.14
CA GLY A 67 4.98 10.03 12.00
C GLY A 67 4.61 9.23 13.23
N ALA A 68 3.79 9.81 14.09
CA ALA A 68 3.44 9.21 15.37
C ALA A 68 2.66 7.89 15.23
N ASP A 69 1.83 7.77 14.19
CA ASP A 69 0.99 6.59 13.97
C ASP A 69 1.54 5.69 12.85
N ALA A 70 2.85 5.79 12.57
CA ALA A 70 3.46 5.05 11.46
C ALA A 70 3.32 3.54 11.60
N ASP A 71 3.57 2.97 12.78
CA ASP A 71 3.48 1.52 12.97
C ASP A 71 2.05 1.02 12.79
N GLU A 72 1.08 1.76 13.31
CA GLU A 72 -0.33 1.42 13.16
C GLU A 72 -0.74 1.45 11.69
N ALA A 73 -0.24 2.45 10.95
CA ALA A 73 -0.54 2.58 9.53
C ALA A 73 0.02 1.39 8.75
N LEU A 74 1.26 0.98 9.04
CA LEU A 74 1.86 -0.16 8.36
C LEU A 74 1.13 -1.46 8.67
N ASP A 75 0.73 -1.66 9.93
CA ASP A 75 -0.05 -2.84 10.31
C ASP A 75 -1.37 -2.90 9.53
N ALA A 76 -2.07 -1.78 9.44
CA ALA A 76 -3.35 -1.72 8.75
C ALA A 76 -3.18 -2.00 7.25
N LEU A 77 -2.17 -1.40 6.62
CA LEU A 77 -1.93 -1.58 5.19
C LEU A 77 -1.46 -3.01 4.89
N ALA A 78 -0.58 -3.56 5.73
CA ALA A 78 -0.12 -4.95 5.55
C ALA A 78 -1.29 -5.94 5.68
N ALA A 79 -2.19 -5.71 6.65
CA ALA A 79 -3.37 -6.56 6.81
C ALA A 79 -4.31 -6.46 5.61
N LEU A 80 -4.46 -5.26 5.05
CA LEU A 80 -5.29 -5.05 3.88
C LEU A 80 -4.75 -5.83 2.67
N VAL A 81 -3.43 -5.78 2.46
CA VAL A 81 -2.79 -6.53 1.37
C VAL A 81 -2.95 -8.03 1.60
N ALA A 82 -2.71 -8.51 2.83
CA ALA A 82 -2.82 -9.93 3.17
C ALA A 82 -4.24 -10.46 3.00
N SER A 83 -5.24 -9.61 3.19
CA SER A 83 -6.65 -9.97 3.02
C SER A 83 -7.10 -9.92 1.57
N ARG A 84 -6.18 -9.67 0.63
CA ARG A 84 -6.46 -9.56 -0.80
C ARG A 84 -7.41 -8.40 -1.12
N PHE A 85 -7.39 -7.34 -0.29
CA PHE A 85 -8.28 -6.18 -0.43
C PHE A 85 -9.76 -6.58 -0.45
N GLY A 86 -10.11 -7.71 0.18
CA GLY A 86 -11.45 -8.24 0.14
C GLY A 86 -11.83 -8.96 -1.15
N GLU A 87 -10.87 -9.15 -2.06
CA GLU A 87 -11.07 -9.87 -3.32
C GLU A 87 -10.72 -11.35 -3.19
N SER A 88 -11.20 -12.11 -4.12
CA SER A 88 -10.88 -13.55 -4.19
C SER A 88 -9.49 -13.79 -4.76
#